data_f3161ee4004eab71668bbdf97d7d71f8
#
_entry.id   f3161ee4004eab71668bbdf97d7d71f8
#
_cell.length_a   1.000
_cell.length_b   1.000
_cell.length_c   1.000
_cell.angle_alpha   90.00
_cell.angle_beta   90.00
_cell.angle_gamma   90.00
#
_symmetry.space_group_name_H-M   'P 1'
#
loop_
_entity.id
_entity.type
_entity.pdbx_description
1 polymer ?
#
loop_
_entity_poly.entity_id
_entity_poly.type
_entity_poly.pdbx_seq_one_letter_code
_entity_poly.pdbx_strand_id
1 'polypeptide(L)'
;MISIWEVKNGLWAMISNKIIISGFMGSGKSAVAKKLHALYGYSFVDLDQEIEKKEKLKINDIFTTKGEKYFRRVERDILSDVLERDVDVIALGGGTLNNTFLLDLVLSYKNCYYLKTKFETLWNRIHNTDRPLVKEGHDRTLDLFNFREKYYNLLHQTIITDDSSIKEIAEEIKWSIDDG
;
A
#
# COMPACT_ATOMS: atom_id res chain seq x y z
N MET A 1 -1.60 -14.71 26.79
CA MET A 1 -0.41 -15.52 26.44
C MET A 1 -0.10 -15.21 24.97
N ILE A 2 0.94 -14.41 24.71
CA ILE A 2 1.38 -14.06 23.35
C ILE A 2 1.91 -15.34 22.73
N SER A 3 1.45 -15.71 21.54
CA SER A 3 1.88 -16.95 20.89
C SER A 3 3.36 -16.83 20.45
N ILE A 4 4.07 -17.96 20.36
CA ILE A 4 5.45 -18.00 19.83
C ILE A 4 5.50 -17.47 18.40
N TRP A 5 4.38 -17.54 17.67
CA TRP A 5 4.20 -16.99 16.33
C TRP A 5 4.17 -15.46 16.36
N GLU A 6 3.45 -14.85 17.34
CA GLU A 6 3.38 -13.39 17.52
C GLU A 6 4.74 -12.81 17.94
N VAL A 7 5.48 -13.49 18.81
CA VAL A 7 6.82 -13.05 19.24
C VAL A 7 7.83 -13.15 18.10
N LYS A 8 7.82 -14.23 17.31
CA LYS A 8 8.72 -14.37 16.15
C LYS A 8 8.43 -13.33 15.09
N ASN A 9 7.17 -13.13 14.74
CA ASN A 9 6.80 -12.16 13.67
C ASN A 9 7.02 -10.71 14.10
N GLY A 10 6.73 -10.36 15.36
CA GLY A 10 7.02 -9.02 15.89
C GLY A 10 8.52 -8.69 15.89
N LEU A 11 9.37 -9.64 16.28
CA LEU A 11 10.82 -9.43 16.29
C LEU A 11 11.40 -9.37 14.86
N TRP A 12 10.93 -10.23 13.94
CA TRP A 12 11.33 -10.21 12.54
C TRP A 12 10.88 -8.94 11.82
N ALA A 13 9.68 -8.47 12.10
CA ALA A 13 9.15 -7.23 11.52
C ALA A 13 9.95 -6.00 11.96
N MET A 14 10.35 -5.93 13.22
CA MET A 14 11.19 -4.83 13.74
C MET A 14 12.64 -4.85 13.20
N ILE A 15 13.14 -6.02 12.79
CA ILE A 15 14.50 -6.20 12.22
C ILE A 15 14.45 -6.10 10.68
N SER A 16 13.29 -6.29 10.08
CA SER A 16 13.14 -6.28 8.62
C SER A 16 13.23 -4.85 8.08
N ASN A 17 14.14 -4.65 7.13
CA ASN A 17 14.28 -3.39 6.39
C ASN A 17 13.24 -3.23 5.27
N LYS A 18 12.17 -4.04 5.26
CA LYS A 18 11.11 -3.92 4.25
C LYS A 18 10.51 -2.52 4.25
N ILE A 19 10.33 -2.00 3.06
CA ILE A 19 9.69 -0.70 2.78
C ILE A 19 8.24 -0.98 2.43
N ILE A 20 7.30 -0.52 3.23
CA ILE A 20 5.87 -0.68 2.96
C ILE A 20 5.28 0.67 2.59
N ILE A 21 4.71 0.77 1.39
CA ILE A 21 4.18 2.02 0.84
C ILE A 21 2.66 1.93 0.76
N SER A 22 1.97 2.86 1.43
CA SER A 22 0.51 2.99 1.38
C SER A 22 0.07 4.39 0.95
N GLY A 23 -1.21 4.53 0.71
CA GLY A 23 -1.86 5.78 0.28
C GLY A 23 -3.02 5.52 -0.66
N PHE A 24 -3.78 6.56 -0.95
CA PHE A 24 -4.98 6.46 -1.78
C PHE A 24 -4.65 6.05 -3.23
N MET A 25 -5.67 5.63 -3.98
CA MET A 25 -5.51 5.40 -5.43
C MET A 25 -5.03 6.69 -6.13
N GLY A 26 -4.08 6.57 -7.05
CA GLY A 26 -3.48 7.72 -7.72
C GLY A 26 -2.32 8.40 -6.97
N SER A 27 -1.98 8.00 -5.74
CA SER A 27 -0.86 8.60 -4.98
C SER A 27 0.54 8.21 -5.48
N GLY A 28 0.66 7.26 -6.41
CA GLY A 28 1.94 6.91 -7.04
C GLY A 28 2.69 5.72 -6.42
N LYS A 29 2.11 4.96 -5.49
CA LYS A 29 2.76 3.82 -4.81
C LYS A 29 3.53 2.88 -5.72
N SER A 30 2.87 2.36 -6.75
CA SER A 30 3.48 1.44 -7.74
C SER A 30 4.60 2.10 -8.54
N ALA A 31 4.46 3.40 -8.84
CA ALA A 31 5.48 4.16 -9.56
C ALA A 31 6.72 4.41 -8.68
N VAL A 32 6.53 4.70 -7.39
CA VAL A 32 7.61 4.86 -6.41
C VAL A 32 8.33 3.52 -6.19
N ALA A 33 7.61 2.41 -6.02
CA ALA A 33 8.22 1.09 -5.90
C ALA A 33 9.08 0.73 -7.12
N LYS A 34 8.57 0.97 -8.34
CA LYS A 34 9.34 0.81 -9.59
C LYS A 34 10.55 1.74 -9.65
N LYS A 35 10.44 2.95 -9.15
CA LYS A 35 11.55 3.90 -9.13
C LYS A 35 12.64 3.48 -8.15
N LEU A 36 12.28 2.99 -6.97
CA LEU A 36 13.22 2.40 -5.99
C LEU A 36 13.98 1.22 -6.59
N HIS A 37 13.27 0.35 -7.31
CA HIS A 37 13.91 -0.73 -8.09
C HIS A 37 14.92 -0.19 -9.12
N ALA A 38 14.49 0.78 -9.92
CA ALA A 38 15.32 1.30 -11.01
C ALA A 38 16.57 2.06 -10.51
N LEU A 39 16.50 2.73 -9.37
CA LEU A 39 17.60 3.53 -8.82
C LEU A 39 18.55 2.70 -7.93
N TYR A 40 18.00 1.76 -7.15
CA TYR A 40 18.73 1.12 -6.06
C TYR A 40 18.72 -0.43 -6.14
N GLY A 41 18.08 -1.00 -7.17
CA GLY A 41 18.02 -2.45 -7.37
C GLY A 41 17.08 -3.18 -6.42
N TYR A 42 16.26 -2.47 -5.63
CA TYR A 42 15.32 -3.08 -4.70
C TYR A 42 14.31 -3.98 -5.42
N SER A 43 14.13 -5.19 -4.92
CA SER A 43 13.02 -6.04 -5.35
C SER A 43 11.69 -5.45 -4.87
N PHE A 44 10.62 -5.55 -5.65
CA PHE A 44 9.34 -4.99 -5.24
C PHE A 44 8.15 -5.87 -5.62
N VAL A 45 7.09 -5.75 -4.83
CA VAL A 45 5.76 -6.31 -5.11
C VAL A 45 4.71 -5.21 -5.04
N ASP A 46 3.83 -5.17 -6.04
CA ASP A 46 2.57 -4.43 -5.99
C ASP A 46 1.46 -5.42 -5.61
N LEU A 47 0.83 -5.20 -4.45
CA LEU A 47 -0.12 -6.14 -3.88
C LEU A 47 -1.34 -6.35 -4.78
N ASP A 48 -1.84 -5.27 -5.41
CA ASP A 48 -2.98 -5.34 -6.33
C ASP A 48 -2.62 -6.20 -7.56
N GLN A 49 -1.41 -6.05 -8.11
CA GLN A 49 -0.93 -6.88 -9.23
C GLN A 49 -0.72 -8.34 -8.83
N GLU A 50 -0.22 -8.60 -7.63
CA GLU A 50 0.00 -9.97 -7.13
C GLU A 50 -1.34 -10.70 -6.93
N ILE A 51 -2.38 -9.98 -6.44
CA ILE A 51 -3.74 -10.51 -6.34
C ILE A 51 -4.28 -10.86 -7.74
N GLU A 52 -4.20 -9.94 -8.69
CA GLU A 52 -4.66 -10.18 -10.06
C GLU A 52 -3.95 -11.38 -10.72
N LYS A 53 -2.65 -11.49 -10.51
CA LYS A 53 -1.83 -12.61 -11.01
C LYS A 53 -2.28 -13.96 -10.43
N LYS A 54 -2.50 -14.01 -9.11
CA LYS A 54 -2.93 -15.23 -8.41
C LYS A 54 -4.34 -15.65 -8.81
N GLU A 55 -5.26 -14.68 -8.86
CA GLU A 55 -6.66 -14.93 -9.18
C GLU A 55 -6.93 -15.08 -10.69
N LYS A 56 -5.99 -14.65 -11.54
CA LYS A 56 -6.13 -14.58 -13.01
C LYS A 56 -7.34 -13.75 -13.45
N LEU A 57 -7.72 -12.78 -12.62
CA LEU A 57 -8.84 -11.86 -12.81
C LEU A 57 -8.41 -10.45 -12.41
N LYS A 58 -9.01 -9.46 -13.05
CA LYS A 58 -8.87 -8.07 -12.58
C LYS A 58 -9.57 -7.87 -11.24
N ILE A 59 -9.08 -6.94 -10.43
CA ILE A 59 -9.67 -6.65 -9.11
C ILE A 59 -11.17 -6.37 -9.25
N ASN A 60 -11.57 -5.58 -10.25
CA ASN A 60 -12.98 -5.27 -10.52
C ASN A 60 -13.82 -6.54 -10.75
N ASP A 61 -13.28 -7.50 -11.51
CA ASP A 61 -13.97 -8.75 -11.79
C ASP A 61 -14.07 -9.64 -10.55
N ILE A 62 -13.04 -9.60 -9.68
CA ILE A 62 -13.08 -10.29 -8.38
C ILE A 62 -14.20 -9.72 -7.52
N PHE A 63 -14.30 -8.39 -7.40
CA PHE A 63 -15.38 -7.75 -6.64
C PHE A 63 -16.76 -8.09 -7.19
N THR A 64 -16.93 -8.06 -8.50
CA THR A 64 -18.21 -8.31 -9.17
C THR A 64 -18.62 -9.77 -9.08
N THR A 65 -17.68 -10.72 -9.25
CA THR A 65 -18.00 -12.16 -9.36
C THR A 65 -17.93 -12.90 -8.04
N LYS A 66 -17.01 -12.49 -7.14
CA LYS A 66 -16.72 -13.19 -5.87
C LYS A 66 -17.03 -12.35 -4.63
N GLY A 67 -17.23 -11.03 -4.80
CA GLY A 67 -17.60 -10.09 -3.74
C GLY A 67 -16.44 -9.61 -2.87
N GLU A 68 -16.69 -8.56 -2.08
CA GLU A 68 -15.68 -7.90 -1.26
C GLU A 68 -15.10 -8.84 -0.18
N LYS A 69 -15.93 -9.65 0.47
CA LYS A 69 -15.47 -10.56 1.53
C LYS A 69 -14.43 -11.56 1.03
N TYR A 70 -14.61 -12.06 -0.20
CA TYR A 70 -13.64 -12.93 -0.86
C TYR A 70 -12.34 -12.18 -1.14
N PHE A 71 -12.43 -11.00 -1.76
CA PHE A 71 -11.28 -10.16 -2.06
C PHE A 71 -10.45 -9.87 -0.79
N ARG A 72 -11.09 -9.46 0.31
CA ARG A 72 -10.39 -9.16 1.57
C ARG A 72 -9.68 -10.37 2.17
N ARG A 73 -10.24 -11.56 2.00
CA ARG A 73 -9.54 -12.80 2.41
C ARG A 73 -8.29 -13.02 1.57
N VAL A 74 -8.41 -12.94 0.24
CA VAL A 74 -7.29 -13.12 -0.69
C VAL A 74 -6.22 -12.06 -0.47
N GLU A 75 -6.60 -10.80 -0.30
CA GLU A 75 -5.69 -9.68 0.01
C GLU A 75 -4.88 -9.97 1.28
N ARG A 76 -5.53 -10.41 2.35
CA ARG A 76 -4.87 -10.79 3.59
C ARG A 76 -3.89 -11.94 3.39
N ASP A 77 -4.33 -13.02 2.75
CA ASP A 77 -3.53 -14.22 2.57
C ASP A 77 -2.28 -13.93 1.70
N ILE A 78 -2.44 -13.11 0.66
CA ILE A 78 -1.32 -12.70 -0.20
C ILE A 78 -0.38 -11.73 0.52
N LEU A 79 -0.89 -10.75 1.26
CA LEU A 79 0.00 -9.83 1.98
C LEU A 79 0.81 -10.58 3.03
N SER A 80 0.22 -11.50 3.78
CA SER A 80 0.94 -12.33 4.74
C SER A 80 2.07 -13.13 4.08
N ASP A 81 1.79 -13.75 2.95
CA ASP A 81 2.79 -14.49 2.17
C ASP A 81 3.91 -13.57 1.61
N VAL A 82 3.56 -12.39 1.09
CA VAL A 82 4.53 -11.42 0.56
C VAL A 82 5.45 -10.88 1.67
N LEU A 83 4.93 -10.69 2.87
CA LEU A 83 5.72 -10.24 4.02
C LEU A 83 6.77 -11.27 4.47
N GLU A 84 6.55 -12.55 4.20
CA GLU A 84 7.52 -13.64 4.47
C GLU A 84 8.56 -13.83 3.36
N ARG A 85 8.30 -13.30 2.15
CA ARG A 85 9.24 -13.41 1.01
C ARG A 85 10.45 -12.47 1.21
N ASP A 86 11.55 -12.78 0.53
CA ASP A 86 12.70 -11.88 0.39
C ASP A 86 12.39 -10.82 -0.67
N VAL A 87 11.68 -9.76 -0.24
CA VAL A 87 11.30 -8.61 -1.07
C VAL A 87 11.53 -7.33 -0.27
N ASP A 88 12.10 -6.31 -0.94
CA ASP A 88 12.49 -5.06 -0.29
C ASP A 88 11.32 -4.07 -0.18
N VAL A 89 10.50 -3.94 -1.22
CA VAL A 89 9.45 -2.92 -1.30
C VAL A 89 8.09 -3.55 -1.56
N ILE A 90 7.08 -3.18 -0.76
CA ILE A 90 5.71 -3.62 -0.91
C ILE A 90 4.80 -2.40 -1.08
N ALA A 91 4.21 -2.26 -2.28
CA ALA A 91 3.17 -1.27 -2.52
C ALA A 91 1.80 -1.87 -2.20
N LEU A 92 1.13 -1.33 -1.20
CA LEU A 92 -0.19 -1.82 -0.76
C LEU A 92 -1.32 -1.36 -1.67
N GLY A 93 -2.41 -2.12 -1.71
CA GLY A 93 -3.69 -1.67 -2.24
C GLY A 93 -4.25 -0.49 -1.45
N GLY A 94 -5.00 0.40 -2.10
CA GLY A 94 -5.54 1.61 -1.44
C GLY A 94 -6.58 1.32 -0.34
N GLY A 95 -7.06 0.10 -0.18
CA GLY A 95 -8.02 -0.29 0.87
C GLY A 95 -7.46 -1.28 1.89
N THR A 96 -6.22 -1.70 1.74
CA THR A 96 -5.61 -2.77 2.55
C THR A 96 -5.65 -2.46 4.05
N LEU A 97 -5.33 -1.22 4.43
CA LEU A 97 -5.26 -0.81 5.84
C LEU A 97 -6.63 -0.61 6.51
N ASN A 98 -7.74 -0.73 5.79
CA ASN A 98 -9.08 -0.71 6.41
C ASN A 98 -9.34 -1.97 7.26
N ASN A 99 -8.54 -3.02 7.08
CA ASN A 99 -8.55 -4.20 7.91
C ASN A 99 -7.59 -4.00 9.08
N THR A 100 -8.11 -4.02 10.32
CA THR A 100 -7.32 -3.76 11.53
C THR A 100 -6.19 -4.77 11.72
N PHE A 101 -6.42 -6.04 11.41
CA PHE A 101 -5.36 -7.06 11.48
C PHE A 101 -4.21 -6.75 10.52
N LEU A 102 -4.51 -6.31 9.27
CA LEU A 102 -3.49 -5.94 8.30
C LEU A 102 -2.81 -4.63 8.68
N LEU A 103 -3.55 -3.69 9.27
CA LEU A 103 -2.98 -2.45 9.80
C LEU A 103 -1.97 -2.75 10.90
N ASP A 104 -2.34 -3.54 11.90
CA ASP A 104 -1.45 -3.90 13.02
C ASP A 104 -0.20 -4.65 12.51
N LEU A 105 -0.39 -5.56 11.54
CA LEU A 105 0.70 -6.28 10.90
C LEU A 105 1.67 -5.34 10.19
N VAL A 106 1.16 -4.37 9.43
CA VAL A 106 1.98 -3.36 8.72
C VAL A 106 2.69 -2.45 9.71
N LEU A 107 2.01 -2.00 10.78
CA LEU A 107 2.59 -1.13 11.80
C LEU A 107 3.71 -1.82 12.63
N SER A 108 3.82 -3.13 12.58
CA SER A 108 4.95 -3.84 13.19
C SER A 108 6.27 -3.66 12.42
N TYR A 109 6.22 -3.18 11.17
CA TYR A 109 7.41 -2.87 10.36
C TYR A 109 7.85 -1.43 10.56
N LYS A 110 9.18 -1.18 10.68
CA LYS A 110 9.74 0.15 10.92
C LYS A 110 9.50 1.13 9.75
N ASN A 111 9.67 0.66 8.51
CA ASN A 111 9.70 1.52 7.33
C ASN A 111 8.35 1.52 6.60
N CYS A 112 7.33 2.11 7.24
CA CYS A 112 5.97 2.22 6.70
C CYS A 112 5.68 3.66 6.30
N TYR A 113 5.42 3.88 5.01
CA TYR A 113 5.27 5.20 4.39
C TYR A 113 3.85 5.45 3.90
N TYR A 114 3.28 6.58 4.30
CA TYR A 114 2.08 7.15 3.70
C TYR A 114 2.48 8.14 2.61
N LEU A 115 2.15 7.86 1.36
CA LEU A 115 2.22 8.83 0.27
C LEU A 115 1.00 9.74 0.34
N LYS A 116 1.14 10.87 1.03
CA LYS A 116 0.09 11.85 1.25
C LYS A 116 0.01 12.79 0.05
N THR A 117 -1.15 12.78 -0.59
CA THR A 117 -1.48 13.62 -1.75
C THR A 117 -2.82 14.29 -1.50
N LYS A 118 -2.97 15.57 -1.82
CA LYS A 118 -4.26 16.27 -1.74
C LYS A 118 -5.31 15.57 -2.60
N PHE A 119 -6.55 15.55 -2.11
CA PHE A 119 -7.63 14.86 -2.82
C PHE A 119 -7.82 15.38 -4.26
N GLU A 120 -7.77 16.71 -4.47
CA GLU A 120 -7.92 17.30 -5.79
C GLU A 120 -6.84 16.83 -6.78
N THR A 121 -5.60 16.71 -6.31
CA THR A 121 -4.50 16.15 -7.11
C THR A 121 -4.78 14.68 -7.48
N LEU A 122 -5.27 13.90 -6.53
CA LEU A 122 -5.64 12.49 -6.76
C LEU A 122 -6.82 12.39 -7.72
N TRP A 123 -7.85 13.20 -7.51
CA TRP A 123 -9.03 13.22 -8.37
C TRP A 123 -8.67 13.53 -9.82
N ASN A 124 -7.84 14.55 -10.05
CA ASN A 124 -7.35 14.89 -11.38
C ASN A 124 -6.58 13.75 -12.07
N ARG A 125 -5.93 12.88 -11.31
CA ARG A 125 -5.20 11.71 -11.85
C ARG A 125 -6.12 10.52 -12.13
N ILE A 126 -7.24 10.38 -11.43
CA ILE A 126 -8.05 9.15 -11.47
C ILE A 126 -9.42 9.31 -12.11
N HIS A 127 -10.01 10.51 -12.22
CA HIS A 127 -11.41 10.72 -12.62
C HIS A 127 -11.75 10.17 -14.02
N ASN A 128 -10.77 10.06 -14.91
CA ASN A 128 -10.94 9.50 -16.26
C ASN A 128 -10.54 8.00 -16.35
N THR A 129 -10.42 7.30 -15.21
CA THR A 129 -10.07 5.88 -15.20
C THR A 129 -11.30 5.00 -15.03
N ASP A 130 -11.21 3.75 -15.51
CA ASP A 130 -12.28 2.74 -15.37
C ASP A 130 -12.42 2.13 -13.96
N ARG A 131 -11.93 2.81 -12.92
CA ARG A 131 -12.03 2.31 -11.55
C ARG A 131 -13.47 2.39 -11.04
N PRO A 132 -14.06 1.31 -10.51
CA PRO A 132 -15.46 1.29 -10.07
C PRO A 132 -15.77 2.39 -9.06
N LEU A 133 -14.90 2.59 -8.07
CA LEU A 133 -15.08 3.58 -7.01
C LEU A 133 -15.06 5.03 -7.56
N VAL A 134 -14.34 5.28 -8.66
CA VAL A 134 -14.32 6.57 -9.33
C VAL A 134 -15.62 6.82 -10.10
N LYS A 135 -16.24 5.76 -10.64
CA LYS A 135 -17.53 5.83 -11.35
C LYS A 135 -18.69 6.23 -10.44
N GLU A 136 -18.53 6.13 -9.12
CA GLU A 136 -19.53 6.61 -8.15
C GLU A 136 -19.51 8.14 -8.00
N GLY A 137 -18.56 8.83 -8.62
CA GLY A 137 -18.46 10.28 -8.67
C GLY A 137 -17.52 10.88 -7.63
N HIS A 138 -17.33 12.22 -7.75
CA HIS A 138 -16.39 12.99 -6.94
C HIS A 138 -16.65 12.86 -5.43
N ASP A 139 -17.90 13.15 -5.00
CA ASP A 139 -18.24 13.24 -3.57
C ASP A 139 -18.09 11.88 -2.86
N ARG A 140 -18.54 10.81 -3.52
CA ARG A 140 -18.34 9.44 -2.99
C ARG A 140 -16.87 9.06 -2.89
N THR A 141 -16.07 9.48 -3.87
CA THR A 141 -14.63 9.23 -3.85
C THR A 141 -13.95 10.06 -2.76
N LEU A 142 -14.40 11.29 -2.51
CA LEU A 142 -13.93 12.14 -1.41
C LEU A 142 -14.29 11.54 -0.05
N ASP A 143 -15.51 11.08 0.14
CA ASP A 143 -15.93 10.39 1.36
C ASP A 143 -15.05 9.17 1.64
N LEU A 144 -14.78 8.38 0.61
CA LEU A 144 -13.89 7.22 0.71
C LEU A 144 -12.45 7.61 1.04
N PHE A 145 -11.94 8.70 0.45
CA PHE A 145 -10.62 9.25 0.76
C PHE A 145 -10.55 9.63 2.24
N ASN A 146 -11.48 10.44 2.74
CA ASN A 146 -11.56 10.88 4.12
C ASN A 146 -11.66 9.69 5.10
N PHE A 147 -12.46 8.69 4.74
CA PHE A 147 -12.57 7.45 5.52
C PHE A 147 -11.25 6.70 5.63
N ARG A 148 -10.47 6.63 4.54
CA ARG A 148 -9.21 5.88 4.48
C ARG A 148 -8.02 6.65 5.04
N GLU A 149 -8.01 7.97 4.92
CA GLU A 149 -6.89 8.81 5.35
C GLU A 149 -6.58 8.64 6.83
N LYS A 150 -7.59 8.40 7.69
CA LYS A 150 -7.39 8.11 9.11
C LYS A 150 -6.51 6.88 9.37
N TYR A 151 -6.53 5.88 8.50
CA TYR A 151 -5.67 4.70 8.60
C TYR A 151 -4.26 4.97 8.07
N TYR A 152 -4.15 5.72 6.96
CA TYR A 152 -2.84 6.09 6.42
C TYR A 152 -2.06 6.97 7.38
N ASN A 153 -2.73 7.88 8.11
CA ASN A 153 -2.10 8.77 9.10
C ASN A 153 -1.55 8.01 10.32
N LEU A 154 -1.82 6.72 10.48
CA LEU A 154 -1.24 5.88 11.53
C LEU A 154 0.14 5.33 11.15
N LEU A 155 0.52 5.41 9.88
CA LEU A 155 1.82 4.93 9.44
C LEU A 155 2.95 5.81 10.01
N HIS A 156 4.13 5.20 10.17
CA HIS A 156 5.26 5.80 10.90
C HIS A 156 5.83 7.03 10.20
N GLN A 157 5.76 7.10 8.87
CA GLN A 157 6.30 8.19 8.08
C GLN A 157 5.29 8.67 7.03
N THR A 158 5.25 9.98 6.82
CA THR A 158 4.39 10.60 5.81
C THR A 158 5.26 11.41 4.84
N ILE A 159 5.10 11.14 3.55
CA ILE A 159 5.75 11.88 2.46
C ILE A 159 4.68 12.65 1.69
N ILE A 160 4.84 13.97 1.60
CA ILE A 160 3.94 14.83 0.82
C ILE A 160 4.35 14.75 -0.66
N THR A 161 3.38 14.45 -1.53
CA THR A 161 3.70 14.10 -2.93
C THR A 161 3.14 15.06 -3.97
N ASP A 162 2.48 16.15 -3.54
CA ASP A 162 1.79 17.06 -4.48
C ASP A 162 2.75 17.74 -5.46
N ASP A 163 3.89 18.23 -4.93
CA ASP A 163 4.88 19.01 -5.68
C ASP A 163 6.18 18.23 -5.92
N SER A 164 6.20 16.93 -5.59
CA SER A 164 7.39 16.07 -5.71
C SER A 164 7.29 15.14 -6.91
N SER A 165 8.38 14.99 -7.63
CA SER A 165 8.53 13.96 -8.65
C SER A 165 8.64 12.56 -8.00
N ILE A 166 8.31 11.52 -8.76
CA ILE A 166 8.47 10.12 -8.31
C ILE A 166 9.93 9.81 -7.92
N LYS A 167 10.90 10.49 -8.56
CA LYS A 167 12.32 10.33 -8.24
C LYS A 167 12.63 10.91 -6.85
N GLU A 168 12.22 12.14 -6.58
CA GLU A 168 12.43 12.80 -5.28
C GLU A 168 11.79 12.01 -4.14
N ILE A 169 10.57 11.50 -4.33
CA ILE A 169 9.90 10.64 -3.35
C ILE A 169 10.71 9.36 -3.07
N ALA A 170 11.24 8.72 -4.11
CA ALA A 170 12.05 7.52 -3.94
C ALA A 170 13.39 7.81 -3.24
N GLU A 171 14.02 8.95 -3.53
CA GLU A 171 15.24 9.42 -2.87
C GLU A 171 15.00 9.75 -1.40
N GLU A 172 13.88 10.39 -1.07
CA GLU A 172 13.47 10.68 0.31
C GLU A 172 13.26 9.39 1.13
N ILE A 173 12.58 8.39 0.57
CA ILE A 173 12.44 7.07 1.20
C ILE A 173 13.81 6.43 1.45
N LYS A 174 14.69 6.44 0.44
CA LYS A 174 16.03 5.85 0.57
C LYS A 174 16.84 6.54 1.65
N TRP A 175 16.85 7.86 1.66
CA TRP A 175 17.56 8.65 2.65
C TRP A 175 17.06 8.38 4.08
N SER A 176 15.72 8.31 4.28
CA SER A 176 15.13 8.04 5.60
C SER A 176 15.45 6.65 6.16
N ILE A 177 15.83 5.69 5.30
CA ILE A 177 16.24 4.34 5.71
C ILE A 177 17.72 4.31 6.09
N ASP A 178 18.55 5.07 5.37
CA ASP A 178 19.99 5.08 5.59
C ASP A 178 20.38 5.86 6.86
N ASP A 179 19.61 6.89 7.23
CA ASP A 179 19.85 7.75 8.39
C ASP A 179 19.14 7.30 9.69
N GLY A 180 18.29 6.30 9.63
CA GLY A 180 17.48 5.80 10.75
C GLY A 180 17.91 4.43 11.25
#